data_d8cd354cb072ee3f241b67e3aacb1256
#
_entry.id   d8cd354cb072ee3f241b67e3aacb1256
#
_cell.length_a   1.000
_cell.length_b   1.000
_cell.length_c   1.000
_cell.angle_alpha   90.00
_cell.angle_beta   90.00
_cell.angle_gamma   90.00
#
_symmetry.space_group_name_H-M   'P 1'
#
loop_
_entity.id
_entity.type
_entity.pdbx_description
1 polymer ?
#
loop_
_entity_poly.entity_id
_entity_poly.type
_entity_poly.pdbx_seq_one_letter_code
_entity_poly.pdbx_strand_id
1 'polypeptide(L)'
;ILWITGENSGCYALAEVTSELFHSPEISNEKQYYAKDPGNEVTSDKVKIKITHDLTKNPMLKTEIKLRPVFDNFKGGNQGTNFSATEAEYNALLNWKEMKDIKYWLYAAGRNAEHWNDFYNQNIMAIGWDKIGNLNQYKTKEDVVDALRGVYGGEGSKKNNATANFEFANTMQIGDVVVVKKGRTKLLGYGIVASNYFYDEKRESYSSCRKVDWKEKGSWDSDHSLVLKTLTKNHSIFYSRF
;
A
#
# COMPACT_ATOMS: atom_id res chain seq x y z
N ILE A 1 10.36 0.10 -19.24
CA ILE A 1 10.68 -0.40 -17.87
C ILE A 1 11.89 -1.32 -17.99
N LEU A 2 12.99 -1.02 -17.31
CA LEU A 2 14.16 -1.90 -17.20
C LEU A 2 14.07 -2.70 -15.90
N TRP A 3 14.04 -4.03 -16.06
CA TRP A 3 13.81 -4.99 -14.99
C TRP A 3 15.04 -5.85 -14.73
N ILE A 4 15.44 -5.96 -13.47
CA ILE A 4 16.48 -6.92 -13.05
C ILE A 4 15.79 -8.12 -12.38
N THR A 5 16.25 -9.33 -12.72
CA THR A 5 15.79 -10.60 -12.15
C THR A 5 16.73 -11.08 -11.04
N GLY A 6 16.31 -12.08 -10.26
CA GLY A 6 17.11 -12.63 -9.16
C GLY A 6 16.61 -12.21 -7.79
N GLU A 7 17.47 -12.26 -6.78
CA GLU A 7 17.12 -12.04 -5.37
C GLU A 7 16.49 -10.66 -5.12
N ASN A 8 17.03 -9.62 -5.75
CA ASN A 8 16.50 -8.25 -5.67
C ASN A 8 15.74 -7.88 -6.96
N SER A 9 14.93 -8.78 -7.46
CA SER A 9 14.13 -8.56 -8.67
C SER A 9 13.25 -7.30 -8.54
N GLY A 10 13.27 -6.47 -9.59
CA GLY A 10 12.51 -5.22 -9.57
C GLY A 10 12.76 -4.32 -10.79
N CYS A 11 12.10 -3.16 -10.80
CA CYS A 11 12.30 -2.09 -11.77
C CYS A 11 13.47 -1.21 -11.31
N TYR A 12 14.51 -1.12 -12.13
CA TYR A 12 15.73 -0.36 -11.83
C TYR A 12 15.88 0.89 -12.69
N ALA A 13 15.12 1.01 -13.77
CA ALA A 13 15.03 2.25 -14.51
C ALA A 13 13.74 2.34 -15.33
N LEU A 14 13.30 3.56 -15.61
CA LEU A 14 12.32 3.85 -16.65
C LEU A 14 13.06 4.55 -17.80
N ALA A 15 12.69 4.21 -19.02
CA ALA A 15 13.31 4.72 -20.22
C ALA A 15 12.28 4.95 -21.33
N GLU A 16 12.59 5.85 -22.22
CA GLU A 16 11.87 6.08 -23.47
C GLU A 16 12.63 5.46 -24.63
N VAL A 17 11.91 4.89 -25.58
CA VAL A 17 12.47 4.46 -26.86
C VAL A 17 12.63 5.71 -27.74
N THR A 18 13.85 5.93 -28.23
CA THR A 18 14.20 7.16 -28.98
C THR A 18 14.57 6.88 -30.44
N SER A 19 14.45 5.64 -30.90
CA SER A 19 14.67 5.26 -32.30
C SER A 19 13.64 4.26 -32.77
N GLU A 20 13.46 4.15 -34.06
CA GLU A 20 12.85 2.99 -34.67
C GLU A 20 13.73 1.76 -34.47
N LEU A 21 13.16 0.57 -34.76
CA LEU A 21 13.89 -0.68 -34.75
C LEU A 21 14.97 -0.65 -35.84
N PHE A 22 16.18 -1.04 -35.50
CA PHE A 22 17.28 -1.18 -36.47
C PHE A 22 18.04 -2.48 -36.20
N HIS A 23 18.55 -3.03 -37.25
CA HIS A 23 19.36 -4.26 -37.22
C HIS A 23 20.83 -3.86 -37.21
N SER A 24 21.56 -4.28 -36.20
CA SER A 24 22.96 -3.91 -36.02
C SER A 24 23.77 -5.03 -35.35
N PRO A 25 25.04 -5.17 -35.73
CA PRO A 25 25.96 -6.04 -34.97
C PRO A 25 26.17 -5.46 -33.56
N GLU A 26 26.68 -6.29 -32.65
CA GLU A 26 27.05 -5.84 -31.32
C GLU A 26 28.08 -4.71 -31.37
N ILE A 27 27.85 -3.66 -30.57
CA ILE A 27 28.76 -2.51 -30.54
C ILE A 27 29.93 -2.83 -29.60
N SER A 28 31.16 -2.59 -30.05
CA SER A 28 32.36 -2.97 -29.31
C SER A 28 32.46 -2.43 -27.89
N ASN A 29 31.88 -1.22 -27.62
CA ASN A 29 31.85 -0.64 -26.29
C ASN A 29 30.78 -1.26 -25.35
N GLU A 30 29.85 -2.03 -25.90
CA GLU A 30 28.85 -2.77 -25.11
C GLU A 30 29.41 -4.12 -24.63
N LYS A 31 30.39 -4.67 -25.32
CA LYS A 31 30.99 -6.00 -25.00
C LYS A 31 31.49 -6.11 -23.57
N GLN A 32 32.00 -5.03 -22.99
CA GLN A 32 32.48 -5.01 -21.62
C GLN A 32 31.39 -5.32 -20.56
N TYR A 33 30.14 -5.20 -20.93
CA TYR A 33 29.00 -5.45 -20.02
C TYR A 33 28.40 -6.85 -20.17
N TYR A 34 28.88 -7.65 -21.12
CA TYR A 34 28.39 -9.01 -21.29
C TYR A 34 29.13 -9.97 -20.35
N ALA A 35 28.39 -10.88 -19.72
CA ALA A 35 28.94 -11.93 -18.89
C ALA A 35 29.74 -12.98 -19.72
N LYS A 36 29.43 -13.09 -21.03
CA LYS A 36 30.16 -13.91 -22.03
C LYS A 36 30.29 -13.07 -23.29
N ASP A 37 31.42 -13.15 -23.95
CA ASP A 37 31.62 -12.47 -25.23
C ASP A 37 30.60 -12.97 -26.27
N PRO A 38 29.68 -12.09 -26.77
CA PRO A 38 28.65 -12.48 -27.73
C PRO A 38 29.23 -12.80 -29.12
N GLY A 39 30.55 -12.60 -29.37
CA GLY A 39 31.17 -12.72 -30.67
C GLY A 39 30.95 -11.50 -31.57
N ASN A 40 31.65 -11.47 -32.72
CA ASN A 40 31.59 -10.32 -33.63
C ASN A 40 30.47 -10.44 -34.69
N GLU A 41 29.85 -11.60 -34.83
CA GLU A 41 28.92 -11.91 -35.93
C GLU A 41 27.44 -11.90 -35.55
N VAL A 42 27.14 -11.68 -34.26
CA VAL A 42 25.74 -11.64 -33.79
C VAL A 42 25.13 -10.28 -34.11
N THR A 43 24.22 -10.26 -35.06
CA THR A 43 23.37 -9.13 -35.32
C THR A 43 22.03 -9.32 -34.60
N SER A 44 21.47 -8.28 -34.04
CA SER A 44 20.17 -8.31 -33.38
C SER A 44 19.35 -7.06 -33.67
N ASP A 45 18.06 -7.21 -33.52
CA ASP A 45 17.13 -6.07 -33.56
C ASP A 45 17.30 -5.22 -32.31
N LYS A 46 17.58 -3.95 -32.50
CA LYS A 46 17.87 -2.98 -31.44
C LYS A 46 17.01 -1.73 -31.55
N VAL A 47 16.83 -1.09 -30.42
CA VAL A 47 16.28 0.26 -30.31
C VAL A 47 17.22 1.09 -29.41
N LYS A 48 17.32 2.38 -29.68
CA LYS A 48 17.94 3.30 -28.74
C LYS A 48 16.96 3.65 -27.64
N ILE A 49 17.42 3.68 -26.40
CA ILE A 49 16.65 4.11 -25.24
C ILE A 49 17.33 5.27 -24.54
N LYS A 50 16.53 6.16 -23.96
CA LYS A 50 16.99 7.22 -23.06
C LYS A 50 16.43 6.92 -21.68
N ILE A 51 17.30 6.70 -20.70
CA ILE A 51 16.86 6.53 -19.30
C ILE A 51 16.29 7.86 -18.83
N THR A 52 15.04 7.84 -18.41
CA THR A 52 14.32 9.00 -17.85
C THR A 52 14.33 9.01 -16.33
N HIS A 53 14.36 7.83 -15.70
CA HIS A 53 14.43 7.65 -14.25
C HIS A 53 15.44 6.56 -13.92
N ASP A 54 16.54 6.96 -13.29
CA ASP A 54 17.52 6.04 -12.71
C ASP A 54 17.07 5.68 -11.28
N LEU A 55 16.76 4.41 -11.07
CA LEU A 55 16.28 3.86 -9.80
C LEU A 55 17.31 2.90 -9.17
N THR A 56 18.53 2.82 -9.70
CA THR A 56 19.56 1.87 -9.26
C THR A 56 19.87 1.98 -7.75
N LYS A 57 19.81 3.18 -7.18
CA LYS A 57 20.01 3.41 -5.74
C LYS A 57 18.78 3.13 -4.89
N ASN A 58 17.59 3.07 -5.50
CA ASN A 58 16.32 2.90 -4.81
C ASN A 58 15.31 2.24 -5.74
N PRO A 59 15.52 0.95 -6.07
CA PRO A 59 14.70 0.21 -7.03
C PRO A 59 13.28 0.00 -6.50
N MET A 60 12.35 -0.17 -7.41
CA MET A 60 10.99 -0.64 -7.10
C MET A 60 11.02 -2.16 -7.08
N LEU A 61 11.11 -2.75 -5.90
CA LEU A 61 11.26 -4.20 -5.76
C LEU A 61 9.97 -4.94 -6.17
N LYS A 62 10.12 -6.12 -6.76
CA LYS A 62 9.00 -6.99 -7.16
C LYS A 62 8.06 -7.28 -5.97
N THR A 63 8.62 -7.47 -4.78
CA THR A 63 7.88 -7.68 -3.54
C THR A 63 7.01 -6.48 -3.17
N GLU A 64 7.50 -5.26 -3.38
CA GLU A 64 6.73 -4.02 -3.12
C GLU A 64 5.69 -3.75 -4.20
N ILE A 65 6.02 -4.04 -5.48
CA ILE A 65 5.11 -3.87 -6.62
C ILE A 65 3.90 -4.80 -6.47
N LYS A 66 4.12 -6.07 -6.12
CA LYS A 66 3.05 -7.07 -5.93
C LYS A 66 2.07 -6.75 -4.81
N LEU A 67 2.42 -5.86 -3.88
CA LEU A 67 1.52 -5.44 -2.80
C LEU A 67 0.48 -4.41 -3.26
N ARG A 68 0.50 -4.00 -4.52
CA ARG A 68 -0.34 -2.91 -5.01
C ARG A 68 -1.35 -3.44 -6.03
N PRO A 69 -2.65 -3.30 -5.79
CA PRO A 69 -3.70 -3.85 -6.67
C PRO A 69 -3.60 -3.44 -8.13
N VAL A 70 -3.07 -2.26 -8.44
CA VAL A 70 -2.85 -1.83 -9.83
C VAL A 70 -1.90 -2.76 -10.59
N PHE A 71 -1.08 -3.54 -9.89
CA PHE A 71 -0.11 -4.48 -10.45
C PHE A 71 -0.52 -5.96 -10.34
N ASP A 72 -1.76 -6.28 -9.99
CA ASP A 72 -2.23 -7.68 -9.83
C ASP A 72 -2.01 -8.52 -11.09
N ASN A 73 -2.13 -7.91 -12.27
CA ASN A 73 -1.90 -8.54 -13.56
C ASN A 73 -0.55 -8.17 -14.20
N PHE A 74 0.32 -7.47 -13.48
CA PHE A 74 1.60 -7.01 -14.01
C PHE A 74 2.54 -8.17 -14.31
N LYS A 75 3.03 -8.22 -15.54
CA LYS A 75 3.85 -9.32 -16.05
C LYS A 75 5.36 -9.15 -15.81
N GLY A 76 5.79 -8.02 -15.27
CA GLY A 76 7.20 -7.78 -14.98
C GLY A 76 7.81 -8.85 -14.07
N GLY A 77 8.98 -9.34 -14.44
CA GLY A 77 9.68 -10.41 -13.72
C GLY A 77 9.11 -11.82 -13.87
N ASN A 78 8.23 -12.06 -14.84
CA ASN A 78 7.86 -13.39 -15.32
C ASN A 78 8.95 -13.93 -16.28
N GLN A 79 8.81 -15.19 -16.71
CA GLN A 79 9.69 -15.73 -17.73
C GLN A 79 9.46 -15.01 -19.07
N GLY A 80 10.53 -14.50 -19.67
CA GLY A 80 10.49 -13.74 -20.92
C GLY A 80 11.32 -12.45 -20.82
N THR A 81 11.59 -11.83 -21.96
CA THR A 81 12.43 -10.63 -22.05
C THR A 81 11.61 -9.35 -22.24
N ASN A 82 10.45 -9.42 -22.88
CA ASN A 82 9.62 -8.29 -23.17
C ASN A 82 8.17 -8.53 -22.71
N PHE A 83 7.61 -7.58 -21.98
CA PHE A 83 6.23 -7.59 -21.50
C PHE A 83 5.59 -6.23 -21.70
N SER A 84 4.32 -6.24 -22.11
CA SER A 84 3.49 -5.03 -22.10
C SER A 84 3.07 -4.67 -20.67
N ALA A 85 3.04 -3.39 -20.37
CA ALA A 85 2.37 -2.84 -19.19
C ALA A 85 1.16 -2.03 -19.65
N THR A 86 0.11 -2.00 -18.83
CA THR A 86 -1.03 -1.11 -19.04
C THR A 86 -0.63 0.34 -18.72
N GLU A 87 -1.41 1.30 -19.22
CA GLU A 87 -1.21 2.71 -18.90
C GLU A 87 -1.31 2.97 -17.39
N ALA A 88 -2.25 2.31 -16.70
CA ALA A 88 -2.40 2.41 -15.25
C ALA A 88 -1.18 1.91 -14.50
N GLU A 89 -0.61 0.77 -14.90
CA GLU A 89 0.63 0.23 -14.34
C GLU A 89 1.83 1.17 -14.61
N TYR A 90 1.94 1.71 -15.81
CA TYR A 90 3.00 2.66 -16.15
C TYR A 90 2.91 3.94 -15.34
N ASN A 91 1.74 4.54 -15.24
CA ASN A 91 1.50 5.75 -14.43
C ASN A 91 1.77 5.50 -12.93
N ALA A 92 1.43 4.32 -12.43
CA ALA A 92 1.75 3.93 -11.06
C ALA A 92 3.26 3.81 -10.82
N LEU A 93 4.04 3.35 -11.80
CA LEU A 93 5.50 3.34 -11.70
C LEU A 93 6.09 4.74 -11.77
N LEU A 94 5.56 5.62 -12.63
CA LEU A 94 6.00 7.02 -12.72
C LEU A 94 5.80 7.76 -11.38
N ASN A 95 4.67 7.53 -10.74
CA ASN A 95 4.29 8.16 -9.47
C ASN A 95 4.74 7.35 -8.25
N TRP A 96 5.73 6.46 -8.40
CA TRP A 96 6.15 5.51 -7.36
C TRP A 96 6.56 6.17 -6.04
N LYS A 97 7.18 7.34 -6.07
CA LYS A 97 7.57 8.07 -4.87
C LYS A 97 6.36 8.46 -4.02
N GLU A 98 5.30 8.94 -4.67
CA GLU A 98 4.04 9.30 -4.00
C GLU A 98 3.34 8.05 -3.46
N MET A 99 3.46 6.94 -4.17
CA MET A 99 2.93 5.63 -3.75
C MET A 99 3.79 4.94 -2.68
N LYS A 100 5.04 5.35 -2.47
CA LYS A 100 5.94 4.77 -1.45
C LYS A 100 5.49 5.10 -0.03
N ASP A 101 4.67 6.12 0.13
CA ASP A 101 4.11 6.52 1.41
C ASP A 101 2.80 5.79 1.78
N ILE A 102 2.35 4.81 0.97
CA ILE A 102 1.18 3.97 1.32
C ILE A 102 1.44 3.28 2.65
N LYS A 103 0.54 3.54 3.58
CA LYS A 103 0.56 2.92 4.90
C LYS A 103 -0.40 1.75 4.93
N TYR A 104 -0.02 0.76 5.70
CA TYR A 104 -0.83 -0.43 5.94
C TYR A 104 -1.40 -0.37 7.35
N TRP A 105 -2.70 -0.53 7.47
CA TRP A 105 -3.42 -0.40 8.71
C TRP A 105 -4.11 -1.70 9.08
N LEU A 106 -3.87 -2.18 10.29
CA LEU A 106 -4.63 -3.26 10.88
C LEU A 106 -5.78 -2.64 11.67
N TYR A 107 -7.01 -3.03 11.35
CA TYR A 107 -8.22 -2.41 11.84
C TYR A 107 -9.18 -3.42 12.46
N ALA A 108 -9.78 -3.08 13.60
CA ALA A 108 -10.86 -3.84 14.23
C ALA A 108 -12.18 -3.04 14.12
N ALA A 109 -13.16 -3.60 13.42
CA ALA A 109 -14.49 -3.03 13.23
C ALA A 109 -15.38 -3.28 14.46
N GLY A 110 -15.08 -2.63 15.58
CA GLY A 110 -15.71 -2.86 16.89
C GLY A 110 -15.13 -4.06 17.65
N ARG A 111 -15.75 -4.41 18.77
CA ARG A 111 -15.36 -5.57 19.58
C ARG A 111 -15.65 -6.86 18.81
N ASN A 112 -14.62 -7.72 18.66
CA ASN A 112 -14.74 -8.94 17.87
C ASN A 112 -15.24 -8.72 16.43
N ALA A 113 -14.98 -7.53 15.85
CA ALA A 113 -15.42 -7.14 14.51
C ALA A 113 -16.96 -7.16 14.34
N GLU A 114 -17.71 -6.85 15.38
CA GLU A 114 -19.18 -6.91 15.39
C GLU A 114 -19.85 -6.02 14.33
N HIS A 115 -19.20 -4.90 13.96
CA HIS A 115 -19.68 -3.97 12.92
C HIS A 115 -19.14 -4.26 11.52
N TRP A 116 -18.35 -5.33 11.33
CA TRP A 116 -17.67 -5.58 10.04
C TRP A 116 -18.65 -5.69 8.87
N ASN A 117 -19.73 -6.45 9.02
CA ASN A 117 -20.70 -6.63 7.93
C ASN A 117 -21.40 -5.34 7.55
N ASP A 118 -21.74 -4.52 8.54
CA ASP A 118 -22.40 -3.23 8.34
C ASP A 118 -21.45 -2.25 7.61
N PHE A 119 -20.22 -2.10 8.09
CA PHE A 119 -19.23 -1.23 7.47
C PHE A 119 -18.82 -1.68 6.07
N TYR A 120 -18.72 -2.98 5.85
CA TYR A 120 -18.48 -3.52 4.51
C TYR A 120 -19.59 -3.12 3.53
N ASN A 121 -20.86 -3.31 3.91
CA ASN A 121 -22.00 -3.00 3.06
C ASN A 121 -22.17 -1.50 2.77
N GLN A 122 -21.70 -0.64 3.69
CA GLN A 122 -21.72 0.81 3.53
C GLN A 122 -20.45 1.36 2.84
N ASN A 123 -19.50 0.53 2.48
CA ASN A 123 -18.19 0.95 1.95
C ASN A 123 -17.46 1.95 2.84
N ILE A 124 -17.49 1.73 4.16
CA ILE A 124 -16.81 2.58 5.14
C ILE A 124 -15.94 1.77 6.11
N MET A 125 -15.03 2.45 6.75
CA MET A 125 -14.48 2.10 8.04
C MET A 125 -14.82 3.21 9.03
N ALA A 126 -15.07 2.83 10.30
CA ALA A 126 -15.41 3.80 11.34
C ALA A 126 -14.81 3.38 12.69
N ILE A 127 -14.53 4.36 13.53
CA ILE A 127 -14.05 4.13 14.88
C ILE A 127 -15.00 4.74 15.90
N GLY A 128 -15.11 4.10 17.06
CA GLY A 128 -15.90 4.59 18.18
C GLY A 128 -15.21 5.75 18.90
N TRP A 129 -15.56 5.98 20.14
CA TRP A 129 -15.24 7.14 20.98
C TRP A 129 -16.03 8.39 20.60
N ASP A 130 -17.27 8.23 20.18
CA ASP A 130 -18.16 9.30 19.68
C ASP A 130 -18.33 10.45 20.68
N LYS A 131 -18.22 10.19 22.01
CA LYS A 131 -18.35 11.22 23.04
C LYS A 131 -17.29 12.33 22.99
N ILE A 132 -16.15 12.10 22.32
CA ILE A 132 -15.18 13.18 22.08
C ILE A 132 -15.49 14.00 20.82
N GLY A 133 -16.54 13.65 20.08
CA GLY A 133 -17.02 14.40 18.93
C GLY A 133 -16.12 14.33 17.70
N ASN A 134 -16.22 15.34 16.86
CA ASN A 134 -15.49 15.43 15.61
C ASN A 134 -13.98 15.56 15.83
N LEU A 135 -13.20 14.61 15.31
CA LEU A 135 -11.75 14.53 15.53
C LEU A 135 -10.96 15.66 14.86
N ASN A 136 -11.53 16.37 13.90
CA ASN A 136 -10.87 17.52 13.24
C ASN A 136 -10.64 18.71 14.20
N GLN A 137 -11.28 18.74 15.36
CA GLN A 137 -11.05 19.77 16.37
C GLN A 137 -9.72 19.61 17.12
N TYR A 138 -9.08 18.45 17.05
CA TYR A 138 -7.85 18.13 17.77
C TYR A 138 -6.62 18.29 16.88
N LYS A 139 -5.68 19.11 17.33
CA LYS A 139 -4.43 19.39 16.56
C LYS A 139 -3.30 18.46 16.92
N THR A 140 -3.30 17.91 18.13
CA THR A 140 -2.25 17.04 18.65
C THR A 140 -2.84 15.75 19.24
N LYS A 141 -2.00 14.74 19.44
CA LYS A 141 -2.40 13.51 20.15
C LYS A 141 -2.71 13.78 21.61
N GLU A 142 -2.04 14.74 22.19
CA GLU A 142 -2.21 15.19 23.58
C GLU A 142 -3.63 15.76 23.77
N ASP A 143 -4.12 16.56 22.84
CA ASP A 143 -5.52 17.08 22.87
C ASP A 143 -6.53 15.92 22.90
N VAL A 144 -6.28 14.85 22.12
CA VAL A 144 -7.15 13.67 22.12
C VAL A 144 -7.04 12.88 23.43
N VAL A 145 -5.83 12.79 24.03
CA VAL A 145 -5.67 12.16 25.36
C VAL A 145 -6.50 12.87 26.40
N ASP A 146 -6.44 14.21 26.42
CA ASP A 146 -7.14 15.01 27.42
C ASP A 146 -8.67 14.94 27.22
N ALA A 147 -9.14 14.99 25.99
CA ALA A 147 -10.56 14.80 25.68
C ALA A 147 -11.06 13.40 26.12
N LEU A 148 -10.29 12.35 25.84
CA LEU A 148 -10.63 10.99 26.26
C LEU A 148 -10.65 10.83 27.79
N ARG A 149 -9.74 11.49 28.51
CA ARG A 149 -9.73 11.49 29.97
C ARG A 149 -10.94 12.21 30.54
N GLY A 150 -11.25 13.39 30.00
CA GLY A 150 -12.39 14.19 30.43
C GLY A 150 -13.73 13.46 30.31
N VAL A 151 -13.91 12.69 29.22
CA VAL A 151 -15.20 12.05 28.92
C VAL A 151 -15.31 10.62 29.46
N TYR A 152 -14.24 9.83 29.34
CA TYR A 152 -14.28 8.40 29.70
C TYR A 152 -13.62 8.10 31.06
N GLY A 153 -13.00 9.09 31.70
CA GLY A 153 -12.36 8.93 33.01
C GLY A 153 -11.30 7.84 33.07
N GLY A 154 -10.92 7.43 34.28
CA GLY A 154 -10.05 6.31 34.60
C GLY A 154 -8.57 6.64 34.63
N GLU A 155 -7.84 5.92 35.50
CA GLU A 155 -6.40 6.10 35.75
C GLU A 155 -5.51 5.57 34.61
N GLY A 156 -6.05 4.77 33.70
CA GLY A 156 -5.32 4.15 32.61
C GLY A 156 -4.79 5.14 31.56
N SER A 157 -3.63 4.84 31.01
CA SER A 157 -3.09 5.58 29.88
C SER A 157 -4.05 5.52 28.68
N LYS A 158 -4.57 6.66 28.22
CA LYS A 158 -5.40 6.76 27.02
C LYS A 158 -4.56 6.82 25.73
N LYS A 159 -3.25 6.69 25.80
CA LYS A 159 -2.30 6.89 24.69
C LYS A 159 -2.63 6.04 23.45
N ASN A 160 -2.97 4.75 23.63
CA ASN A 160 -3.30 3.88 22.50
C ASN A 160 -4.60 4.32 21.81
N ASN A 161 -5.62 4.69 22.56
CA ASN A 161 -6.90 5.17 22.03
C ASN A 161 -6.72 6.52 21.35
N ALA A 162 -5.97 7.43 21.96
CA ALA A 162 -5.64 8.73 21.36
C ALA A 162 -4.85 8.58 20.07
N THR A 163 -3.85 7.67 20.04
CA THR A 163 -3.10 7.37 18.82
C THR A 163 -4.04 6.86 17.72
N ALA A 164 -4.93 5.91 18.03
CA ALA A 164 -5.89 5.39 17.06
C ALA A 164 -6.78 6.48 16.47
N ASN A 165 -7.37 7.34 17.33
CA ASN A 165 -8.22 8.44 16.89
C ASN A 165 -7.46 9.48 16.07
N PHE A 166 -6.30 9.91 16.55
CA PHE A 166 -5.48 10.90 15.87
C PHE A 166 -4.96 10.40 14.51
N GLU A 167 -4.44 9.17 14.47
CA GLU A 167 -3.94 8.59 13.23
C GLU A 167 -5.07 8.33 12.22
N PHE A 168 -6.24 7.94 12.69
CA PHE A 168 -7.42 7.76 11.85
C PHE A 168 -7.85 9.07 11.16
N ALA A 169 -7.82 10.19 11.87
CA ALA A 169 -8.22 11.48 11.32
C ALA A 169 -7.10 12.15 10.50
N ASN A 170 -5.85 12.13 11.00
CA ASN A 170 -4.79 13.01 10.52
C ASN A 170 -3.64 12.31 9.76
N THR A 171 -3.42 11.00 9.99
CA THR A 171 -2.25 10.30 9.43
C THR A 171 -2.62 9.37 8.30
N MET A 172 -3.79 8.73 8.37
CA MET A 172 -4.31 7.85 7.31
C MET A 172 -4.67 8.69 6.08
N GLN A 173 -4.31 8.20 4.90
CA GLN A 173 -4.48 8.90 3.63
C GLN A 173 -5.28 8.07 2.64
N ILE A 174 -5.86 8.74 1.63
CA ILE A 174 -6.44 8.07 0.47
C ILE A 174 -5.35 7.24 -0.21
N GLY A 175 -5.68 5.99 -0.56
CA GLY A 175 -4.73 5.04 -1.12
C GLY A 175 -4.06 4.12 -0.09
N ASP A 176 -4.14 4.43 1.21
CA ASP A 176 -3.67 3.53 2.26
C ASP A 176 -4.46 2.21 2.23
N VAL A 177 -3.80 1.12 2.60
CA VAL A 177 -4.42 -0.22 2.66
C VAL A 177 -4.88 -0.50 4.08
N VAL A 178 -6.12 -0.96 4.23
CA VAL A 178 -6.68 -1.36 5.52
C VAL A 178 -7.04 -2.84 5.50
N VAL A 179 -6.57 -3.58 6.51
CA VAL A 179 -6.90 -5.00 6.74
C VAL A 179 -7.74 -5.12 7.99
N VAL A 180 -8.88 -5.77 7.86
CA VAL A 180 -9.82 -5.97 8.95
C VAL A 180 -9.49 -7.26 9.69
N LYS A 181 -9.40 -7.16 11.02
CA LYS A 181 -9.12 -8.31 11.91
C LYS A 181 -10.26 -8.60 12.88
N LYS A 182 -10.31 -9.84 13.32
CA LYS A 182 -11.14 -10.30 14.45
C LYS A 182 -10.26 -10.94 15.52
N GLY A 183 -10.22 -10.32 16.68
CA GLY A 183 -9.37 -10.78 17.78
C GLY A 183 -7.88 -10.77 17.43
N ARG A 184 -7.17 -11.85 17.78
CA ARG A 184 -5.72 -12.01 17.57
C ARG A 184 -5.34 -12.96 16.45
N THR A 185 -6.31 -13.65 15.86
CA THR A 185 -6.02 -14.82 15.01
C THR A 185 -6.69 -14.79 13.66
N LYS A 186 -7.63 -13.87 13.40
CA LYS A 186 -8.36 -13.88 12.13
C LYS A 186 -8.28 -12.56 11.39
N LEU A 187 -8.16 -12.67 10.07
CA LEU A 187 -8.32 -11.60 9.11
C LEU A 187 -9.66 -11.78 8.40
N LEU A 188 -10.39 -10.70 8.15
CA LEU A 188 -11.75 -10.74 7.62
C LEU A 188 -11.90 -10.10 6.24
N GLY A 189 -10.90 -9.39 5.77
CA GLY A 189 -10.91 -8.70 4.49
C GLY A 189 -9.90 -7.58 4.43
N TYR A 190 -9.78 -6.99 3.25
CA TYR A 190 -8.97 -5.79 3.06
C TYR A 190 -9.62 -4.85 2.06
N GLY A 191 -9.18 -3.59 2.09
CA GLY A 191 -9.63 -2.55 1.18
C GLY A 191 -8.65 -1.39 1.12
N ILE A 192 -8.98 -0.42 0.26
CA ILE A 192 -8.19 0.78 0.04
C ILE A 192 -8.99 1.97 0.56
N VAL A 193 -8.36 2.81 1.36
CA VAL A 193 -8.96 4.05 1.87
C VAL A 193 -9.31 4.97 0.69
N ALA A 194 -10.58 5.31 0.55
CA ALA A 194 -11.13 6.03 -0.60
C ALA A 194 -11.56 7.46 -0.29
N SER A 195 -11.49 7.91 0.97
CA SER A 195 -11.78 9.29 1.34
C SER A 195 -10.88 9.82 2.44
N ASN A 196 -10.84 11.14 2.58
CA ASN A 196 -10.41 11.78 3.81
C ASN A 196 -11.35 11.43 4.96
N TYR A 197 -10.91 11.70 6.20
CA TYR A 197 -11.76 11.62 7.38
C TYR A 197 -13.00 12.53 7.24
N PHE A 198 -14.14 12.03 7.67
CA PHE A 198 -15.36 12.81 7.85
C PHE A 198 -16.11 12.38 9.12
N TYR A 199 -16.85 13.30 9.70
CA TYR A 199 -17.73 13.06 10.83
C TYR A 199 -19.17 13.00 10.32
N ASP A 200 -19.84 11.86 10.52
CA ASP A 200 -21.21 11.64 10.07
C ASP A 200 -22.19 11.85 11.26
N GLU A 201 -22.77 13.02 11.34
CA GLU A 201 -23.71 13.40 12.42
C GLU A 201 -25.02 12.61 12.39
N LYS A 202 -25.32 11.90 11.29
CA LYS A 202 -26.53 11.08 11.18
C LYS A 202 -26.39 9.72 11.85
N ARG A 203 -25.17 9.33 12.21
CA ARG A 203 -24.91 8.07 12.88
C ARG A 203 -25.04 8.25 14.39
N GLU A 204 -25.76 7.32 15.03
CA GLU A 204 -25.88 7.27 16.49
C GLU A 204 -24.58 6.87 17.19
N SER A 205 -23.75 6.11 16.50
CA SER A 205 -22.45 5.67 16.97
C SER A 205 -21.50 5.41 15.80
N TYR A 206 -20.19 5.38 16.08
CA TYR A 206 -19.17 5.26 15.04
C TYR A 206 -19.28 6.37 13.99
N SER A 207 -19.47 7.59 14.45
CA SER A 207 -19.65 8.80 13.60
C SER A 207 -18.34 9.22 12.92
N SER A 208 -17.19 8.83 13.45
CA SER A 208 -15.87 9.09 12.86
C SER A 208 -15.57 8.08 11.76
N CYS A 209 -15.64 8.53 10.49
CA CYS A 209 -15.70 7.66 9.31
C CYS A 209 -14.66 8.00 8.23
N ARG A 210 -14.35 6.99 7.40
CA ARG A 210 -13.73 7.11 6.09
C ARG A 210 -14.40 6.16 5.12
N LYS A 211 -14.49 6.52 3.83
CA LYS A 211 -14.87 5.58 2.78
C LYS A 211 -13.72 4.64 2.48
N VAL A 212 -14.07 3.39 2.18
CA VAL A 212 -13.12 2.34 1.81
C VAL A 212 -13.67 1.59 0.60
N ASP A 213 -12.81 1.38 -0.38
CA ASP A 213 -13.06 0.47 -1.48
C ASP A 213 -12.61 -0.93 -1.04
N TRP A 214 -13.56 -1.71 -0.53
CA TRP A 214 -13.30 -3.07 -0.07
C TRP A 214 -13.04 -3.99 -1.25
N LYS A 215 -11.89 -4.67 -1.26
CA LYS A 215 -11.44 -5.55 -2.33
C LYS A 215 -11.79 -6.99 -2.07
N GLU A 216 -11.69 -7.45 -0.83
CA GLU A 216 -11.93 -8.83 -0.47
C GLU A 216 -12.59 -8.94 0.90
N LYS A 217 -13.49 -9.92 1.06
CA LYS A 217 -14.15 -10.28 2.29
C LYS A 217 -14.13 -11.79 2.47
N GLY A 218 -13.68 -12.25 3.62
CA GLY A 218 -13.59 -13.68 3.92
C GLY A 218 -13.28 -13.92 5.39
N SER A 219 -12.63 -15.03 5.67
CA SER A 219 -12.12 -15.37 7.01
C SER A 219 -10.88 -16.23 6.85
N TRP A 220 -9.73 -15.71 7.26
CA TRP A 220 -8.44 -16.39 7.20
C TRP A 220 -7.78 -16.38 8.55
N ASP A 221 -7.09 -17.46 8.87
CA ASP A 221 -6.25 -17.51 10.06
C ASP A 221 -4.97 -16.71 9.83
N SER A 222 -4.56 -15.96 10.84
CA SER A 222 -3.29 -15.25 10.83
C SER A 222 -2.18 -16.17 11.33
N ASP A 223 -1.07 -16.22 10.61
CA ASP A 223 0.10 -17.03 10.99
C ASP A 223 0.79 -16.50 12.26
N HIS A 224 0.49 -15.25 12.63
CA HIS A 224 1.05 -14.59 13.81
C HIS A 224 -0.05 -13.96 14.67
N SER A 225 0.21 -13.87 15.97
CA SER A 225 -0.71 -13.19 16.88
C SER A 225 -0.82 -11.70 16.58
N LEU A 226 -2.02 -11.24 16.24
CA LEU A 226 -2.32 -9.86 15.94
C LEU A 226 -2.42 -9.00 17.21
N VAL A 227 -2.06 -7.73 17.11
CA VAL A 227 -2.16 -6.78 18.23
C VAL A 227 -3.62 -6.47 18.57
N LEU A 228 -3.93 -6.34 19.88
CA LEU A 228 -5.26 -5.96 20.36
C LEU A 228 -5.43 -4.43 20.39
N LYS A 229 -5.35 -3.79 19.22
CA LYS A 229 -5.65 -2.35 19.06
C LYS A 229 -6.73 -2.18 18.03
N THR A 230 -7.56 -1.13 18.17
CA THR A 230 -8.61 -0.80 17.21
C THR A 230 -8.02 -0.43 15.86
N LEU A 231 -6.93 0.35 15.87
CA LEU A 231 -6.19 0.75 14.68
C LEU A 231 -4.70 0.73 15.01
N THR A 232 -3.90 0.20 14.10
CA THR A 232 -2.45 0.26 14.21
C THR A 232 -1.81 0.23 12.84
N LYS A 233 -0.79 1.05 12.64
CA LYS A 233 0.08 0.99 11.47
C LYS A 233 0.91 -0.28 11.55
N ASN A 234 0.91 -1.09 10.51
CA ASN A 234 1.65 -2.35 10.47
C ASN A 234 2.30 -2.56 9.11
N HIS A 235 3.61 -2.85 9.12
CA HIS A 235 4.37 -3.13 7.91
C HIS A 235 4.56 -4.63 7.64
N SER A 236 4.32 -5.50 8.63
CA SER A 236 4.75 -6.90 8.57
C SER A 236 3.65 -7.91 8.19
N ILE A 237 2.37 -7.55 8.25
CA ILE A 237 1.26 -8.50 8.02
C ILE A 237 1.09 -8.86 6.54
N PHE A 238 1.56 -8.02 5.63
CA PHE A 238 1.33 -8.18 4.20
C PHE A 238 2.31 -9.12 3.49
N TYR A 239 3.43 -9.43 4.11
CA TYR A 239 4.45 -10.29 3.49
C TYR A 239 4.10 -11.76 3.44
N SER A 240 3.00 -12.20 4.07
CA SER A 240 2.69 -13.61 4.22
C SER A 240 1.42 -14.13 3.52
N ARG A 241 0.48 -13.29 3.03
CA ARG A 241 -0.81 -13.83 2.53
C ARG A 241 -1.60 -13.05 1.46
N PHE A 242 -1.17 -11.88 1.00
CA PHE A 242 -1.86 -11.16 -0.09
C PHE A 242 -0.95 -10.90 -1.27
#